data_18b98d50f87157d59afd19f7ffd84a86
#
_entry.id   18b98d50f87157d59afd19f7ffd84a86
#
_cell.length_a   1.000
_cell.length_b   1.000
_cell.length_c   1.000
_cell.angle_alpha   90.00
_cell.angle_beta   90.00
_cell.angle_gamma   90.00
#
_symmetry.space_group_name_H-M   'P 1'
#
loop_
_entity.id
_entity.type
_entity.pdbx_description
1 polymer ?
#
loop_
_entity_poly.entity_id
_entity_poly.type
_entity_poly.pdbx_seq_one_letter_code
_entity_poly.pdbx_strand_id
1 'polypeptide(L)'
;MTGVQTCALPILTHSHRFVADSGIGKWSQAVNAEIDDPAKHFQSIQDLWHSTPDWFSSKQTINPDLENQVPSDRGASYAVTKLQVQSTQDKTLQSIFRQGWHHWLNLVENHLTQPPLPTTDSIDSQAVEILSAFSQFCVLCAVREGAYGVAQLNAQIEKALGFPSSAWYAGRPVMVTRNDYALELMNGDIGICLKGPNGKLRVAFSDSAGGIRWIVPSRLDGVETVFAMTVHKSQGSEFQHVLLVIPPQDSAVLSRELIYTGLTRARENLTIWAPKPEVFIHACNRRVLRSGGLGAG
;
A
#
# COMPACT_ATOMS: atom_id res chain seq x y z
N MET A 1 27.39 -11.26 16.49
CA MET A 1 26.39 -10.49 17.27
C MET A 1 25.80 -9.44 16.32
N THR A 2 24.70 -9.76 15.68
CA THR A 2 24.01 -8.90 14.74
C THR A 2 22.93 -8.13 15.49
N GLY A 3 23.22 -6.85 15.79
CA GLY A 3 22.25 -5.95 16.42
C GLY A 3 21.08 -5.70 15.49
N VAL A 4 19.90 -6.20 15.84
CA VAL A 4 18.63 -5.81 15.24
C VAL A 4 18.36 -4.37 15.65
N GLN A 5 18.59 -3.44 14.74
CA GLN A 5 18.22 -2.04 14.91
C GLN A 5 16.69 -1.94 14.78
N THR A 6 15.99 -2.05 15.92
CA THR A 6 14.55 -1.74 15.99
C THR A 6 14.37 -0.25 15.82
N CYS A 7 14.00 0.19 14.63
CA CYS A 7 13.56 1.56 14.39
C CYS A 7 12.38 1.89 15.30
N ALA A 8 12.64 2.78 16.27
CA ALA A 8 11.60 3.33 17.10
C ALA A 8 10.67 4.21 16.27
N LEU A 9 9.41 3.80 16.14
CA LEU A 9 8.37 4.65 15.56
C LEU A 9 8.21 5.91 16.42
N PRO A 10 8.39 7.14 15.87
CA PRO A 10 8.06 8.33 16.64
C PRO A 10 6.54 8.38 16.86
N ILE A 11 6.11 8.46 18.10
CA ILE A 11 4.72 8.73 18.45
C ILE A 11 4.48 10.21 18.18
N LEU A 12 3.95 10.52 17.00
CA LEU A 12 3.43 11.84 16.68
C LEU A 12 2.07 11.99 17.38
N THR A 13 2.03 12.75 18.45
CA THR A 13 0.81 12.99 19.25
C THR A 13 -0.25 13.83 18.53
N HIS A 14 0.12 14.58 17.49
CA HIS A 14 -0.80 15.31 16.64
C HIS A 14 -0.43 15.16 15.16
N SER A 15 -1.33 14.59 14.37
CA SER A 15 -1.22 14.61 12.92
C SER A 15 -1.92 15.86 12.38
N HIS A 16 -1.14 16.86 11.93
CA HIS A 16 -1.67 18.00 11.18
C HIS A 16 -2.04 17.65 9.73
N ARG A 17 -1.95 16.40 9.35
CA ARG A 17 -2.07 15.90 7.98
C ARG A 17 -3.49 15.71 7.49
N PHE A 18 -4.41 15.38 8.39
CA PHE A 18 -5.78 15.09 8.04
C PHE A 18 -6.71 16.10 8.70
N VAL A 19 -7.71 16.55 7.94
CA VAL A 19 -8.82 17.30 8.52
C VAL A 19 -9.48 16.39 9.56
N ALA A 20 -9.66 16.89 10.78
CA ALA A 20 -10.15 16.09 11.91
C ALA A 20 -11.49 15.38 11.60
N ASP A 21 -12.33 15.99 10.76
CA ASP A 21 -13.64 15.46 10.35
C ASP A 21 -13.55 14.46 9.16
N SER A 22 -12.39 14.27 8.55
CA SER A 22 -12.24 13.26 7.50
C SER A 22 -12.32 11.85 8.08
N GLY A 23 -12.76 10.87 7.28
CA GLY A 23 -12.83 9.47 7.71
C GLY A 23 -11.49 8.94 8.22
N ILE A 24 -10.38 9.20 7.50
CA ILE A 24 -9.02 8.82 7.90
C ILE A 24 -8.61 9.59 9.17
N GLY A 25 -8.95 10.88 9.27
CA GLY A 25 -8.69 11.70 10.45
C GLY A 25 -9.36 11.14 11.70
N LYS A 26 -10.66 10.80 11.62
CA LYS A 26 -11.41 10.18 12.72
C LYS A 26 -10.79 8.87 13.19
N TRP A 27 -10.44 7.98 12.25
CA TRP A 27 -9.78 6.72 12.57
C TRP A 27 -8.38 6.94 13.20
N SER A 28 -7.60 7.86 12.65
CA SER A 28 -6.26 8.17 13.16
C SER A 28 -6.32 8.75 14.56
N GLN A 29 -7.27 9.64 14.84
CA GLN A 29 -7.49 10.20 16.19
C GLN A 29 -7.96 9.13 17.17
N ALA A 30 -8.96 8.32 16.79
CA ALA A 30 -9.48 7.27 17.65
C ALA A 30 -8.39 6.25 18.00
N VAL A 31 -7.62 5.78 17.01
CA VAL A 31 -6.53 4.83 17.26
C VAL A 31 -5.39 5.46 18.07
N ASN A 32 -5.11 6.75 17.94
CA ASN A 32 -4.00 7.41 18.64
C ASN A 32 -4.41 8.12 19.94
N ALA A 33 -5.68 8.09 20.34
CA ALA A 33 -6.18 8.73 21.56
C ALA A 33 -5.46 8.21 22.82
N GLU A 34 -5.26 9.03 23.83
CA GLU A 34 -4.82 8.57 25.15
C GLU A 34 -5.86 7.61 25.74
N ILE A 35 -5.38 6.51 26.30
CA ILE A 35 -6.26 5.49 26.88
C ILE A 35 -6.29 5.69 28.39
N ASP A 36 -7.17 6.57 28.87
CA ASP A 36 -7.46 6.74 30.29
C ASP A 36 -8.37 5.61 30.81
N ASP A 37 -9.30 5.17 29.97
CA ASP A 37 -10.24 4.08 30.26
C ASP A 37 -10.22 3.08 29.08
N PRO A 38 -9.56 1.91 29.24
CA PRO A 38 -9.47 0.90 28.19
C PRO A 38 -10.84 0.41 27.68
N ALA A 39 -11.85 0.33 28.53
CA ALA A 39 -13.17 -0.15 28.14
C ALA A 39 -13.89 0.89 27.25
N LYS A 40 -13.81 2.15 27.60
CA LYS A 40 -14.38 3.24 26.77
C LYS A 40 -13.65 3.37 25.44
N HIS A 41 -12.32 3.26 25.43
CA HIS A 41 -11.56 3.30 24.20
C HIS A 41 -11.92 2.12 23.27
N PHE A 42 -12.03 0.91 23.83
CA PHE A 42 -12.46 -0.27 23.08
C PHE A 42 -13.86 -0.07 22.46
N GLN A 43 -14.80 0.44 23.24
CA GLN A 43 -16.16 0.74 22.75
C GLN A 43 -16.14 1.79 21.64
N SER A 44 -15.35 2.84 21.77
CA SER A 44 -15.21 3.89 20.76
C SER A 44 -14.69 3.35 19.43
N ILE A 45 -13.66 2.48 19.45
CA ILE A 45 -13.15 1.81 18.24
C ILE A 45 -14.21 0.88 17.64
N GLN A 46 -14.96 0.16 18.47
CA GLN A 46 -16.03 -0.73 18.02
C GLN A 46 -17.16 0.05 17.35
N ASP A 47 -17.59 1.15 17.92
CA ASP A 47 -18.64 2.02 17.38
C ASP A 47 -18.19 2.64 16.04
N LEU A 48 -16.93 3.08 15.96
CA LEU A 48 -16.34 3.60 14.73
C LEU A 48 -16.28 2.52 13.64
N TRP A 49 -15.93 1.28 14.01
CA TRP A 49 -15.98 0.16 13.08
C TRP A 49 -17.39 -0.10 12.55
N HIS A 50 -18.38 -0.13 13.42
CA HIS A 50 -19.78 -0.35 13.02
C HIS A 50 -20.31 0.76 12.11
N SER A 51 -19.94 2.01 12.38
CA SER A 51 -20.34 3.16 11.55
C SER A 51 -19.57 3.28 10.23
N THR A 52 -18.43 2.57 10.07
CA THR A 52 -17.66 2.57 8.83
C THR A 52 -18.43 1.82 7.74
N PRO A 53 -18.66 2.40 6.55
CA PRO A 53 -19.41 1.76 5.48
C PRO A 53 -18.67 0.56 4.90
N ASP A 54 -19.41 -0.43 4.44
CA ASP A 54 -18.85 -1.54 3.69
C ASP A 54 -18.44 -1.08 2.28
N TRP A 55 -17.34 -1.62 1.78
CA TRP A 55 -16.79 -1.28 0.47
C TRP A 55 -17.80 -1.46 -0.67
N PHE A 56 -18.73 -2.41 -0.55
CA PHE A 56 -19.80 -2.64 -1.54
C PHE A 56 -20.83 -1.51 -1.60
N SER A 57 -21.15 -0.90 -0.45
CA SER A 57 -22.15 0.16 -0.36
C SER A 57 -21.67 1.45 -1.03
N SER A 58 -20.37 1.63 -1.15
CA SER A 58 -19.78 2.82 -1.81
C SER A 58 -19.78 2.76 -3.34
N LYS A 59 -20.10 1.59 -3.94
CA LYS A 59 -20.14 1.41 -5.40
C LYS A 59 -21.28 2.14 -6.13
N GLN A 60 -22.26 2.68 -5.44
CA GLN A 60 -23.42 3.33 -6.09
C GLN A 60 -23.10 4.71 -6.69
N THR A 61 -21.87 5.21 -6.62
CA THR A 61 -21.58 6.59 -7.09
C THR A 61 -20.43 6.69 -8.10
N ILE A 62 -19.89 5.58 -8.61
CA ILE A 62 -18.92 5.65 -9.72
C ILE A 62 -19.68 5.33 -11.01
N ASN A 63 -20.25 6.37 -11.61
CA ASN A 63 -20.78 6.32 -12.97
C ASN A 63 -19.55 6.17 -13.92
N PRO A 64 -19.47 5.11 -14.74
CA PRO A 64 -18.34 4.90 -15.64
C PRO A 64 -18.20 5.99 -16.73
N ASP A 65 -19.23 6.82 -16.92
CA ASP A 65 -19.24 7.91 -17.90
C ASP A 65 -18.60 9.23 -17.39
N LEU A 66 -18.04 9.25 -16.19
CA LEU A 66 -17.41 10.45 -15.60
C LEU A 66 -15.87 10.42 -15.63
N GLU A 67 -15.28 9.74 -16.61
CA GLU A 67 -13.81 9.67 -16.80
C GLU A 67 -13.14 11.03 -17.10
N ASN A 68 -13.88 12.12 -17.30
CA ASN A 68 -13.33 13.43 -17.70
C ASN A 68 -13.74 14.63 -16.84
N GLN A 69 -14.31 14.42 -15.66
CA GLN A 69 -14.58 15.55 -14.74
C GLN A 69 -13.89 15.32 -13.41
N VAL A 70 -12.69 15.88 -13.27
CA VAL A 70 -12.10 16.17 -11.96
C VAL A 70 -13.04 17.17 -11.28
N PRO A 71 -13.74 16.81 -10.17
CA PRO A 71 -14.56 17.78 -9.47
C PRO A 71 -13.64 18.69 -8.67
N SER A 72 -13.41 19.88 -9.15
CA SER A 72 -12.57 20.89 -8.53
C SER A 72 -13.18 21.56 -7.29
N ASP A 73 -14.31 21.06 -6.76
CA ASP A 73 -14.92 21.73 -5.61
C ASP A 73 -15.92 20.85 -4.83
N ARG A 74 -15.46 19.71 -4.32
CA ARG A 74 -16.13 19.07 -3.17
C ARG A 74 -15.06 18.81 -2.13
N GLY A 75 -15.26 19.41 -0.95
CA GLY A 75 -14.37 19.19 0.19
C GLY A 75 -14.05 17.70 0.33
N ALA A 76 -12.77 17.35 0.23
CA ALA A 76 -12.28 15.99 0.12
C ALA A 76 -12.80 15.16 1.29
N SER A 77 -13.90 14.43 1.07
CA SER A 77 -14.40 13.44 2.02
C SER A 77 -13.48 12.23 1.86
N TYR A 78 -12.40 12.20 2.64
CA TYR A 78 -11.51 11.05 2.72
C TYR A 78 -12.33 9.84 3.15
N ALA A 79 -12.59 8.92 2.22
CA ALA A 79 -13.46 7.79 2.45
C ALA A 79 -12.71 6.66 3.14
N VAL A 80 -13.22 6.19 4.28
CA VAL A 80 -12.80 4.94 4.89
C VAL A 80 -13.90 3.92 4.68
N THR A 81 -13.54 2.74 4.17
CA THR A 81 -14.44 1.60 3.99
C THR A 81 -13.88 0.37 4.67
N LYS A 82 -14.74 -0.59 4.97
CA LYS A 82 -14.34 -1.88 5.53
C LYS A 82 -14.70 -3.04 4.61
N LEU A 83 -13.93 -4.12 4.70
CA LEU A 83 -14.13 -5.35 3.97
C LEU A 83 -13.99 -6.54 4.91
N GLN A 84 -15.02 -7.40 4.96
CA GLN A 84 -15.08 -8.57 5.84
C GLN A 84 -15.01 -9.90 5.08
N VAL A 85 -14.49 -9.88 3.86
CA VAL A 85 -14.29 -11.08 3.06
C VAL A 85 -13.38 -12.06 3.77
N GLN A 86 -13.84 -13.32 3.91
CA GLN A 86 -13.16 -14.33 4.71
C GLN A 86 -12.04 -15.06 3.96
N SER A 87 -12.12 -15.10 2.62
CA SER A 87 -11.16 -15.82 1.79
C SER A 87 -10.32 -14.86 0.96
N THR A 88 -9.02 -15.11 0.92
CA THR A 88 -8.10 -14.39 0.03
C THR A 88 -8.33 -14.71 -1.45
N GLN A 89 -9.15 -15.73 -1.76
CA GLN A 89 -9.53 -16.11 -3.13
C GLN A 89 -10.89 -15.55 -3.56
N ASP A 90 -11.53 -14.74 -2.72
CA ASP A 90 -12.82 -14.14 -3.02
C ASP A 90 -12.74 -13.21 -4.25
N LYS A 91 -13.73 -13.32 -5.14
CA LYS A 91 -13.82 -12.53 -6.36
C LYS A 91 -13.89 -11.01 -6.08
N THR A 92 -14.36 -10.64 -4.90
CA THR A 92 -14.39 -9.25 -4.45
C THR A 92 -13.00 -8.65 -4.37
N LEU A 93 -12.02 -9.40 -3.83
CA LEU A 93 -10.64 -8.95 -3.78
C LEU A 93 -10.06 -8.74 -5.17
N GLN A 94 -10.37 -9.64 -6.12
CA GLN A 94 -9.95 -9.46 -7.51
C GLN A 94 -10.50 -8.16 -8.10
N SER A 95 -11.77 -7.82 -7.76
CA SER A 95 -12.37 -6.56 -8.19
C SER A 95 -11.68 -5.35 -7.57
N ILE A 96 -11.34 -5.40 -6.28
CA ILE A 96 -10.61 -4.33 -5.59
C ILE A 96 -9.22 -4.14 -6.21
N PHE A 97 -8.48 -5.21 -6.47
CA PHE A 97 -7.15 -5.14 -7.09
C PHE A 97 -7.23 -4.53 -8.50
N ARG A 98 -8.16 -4.99 -9.33
CA ARG A 98 -8.36 -4.46 -10.67
C ARG A 98 -8.79 -2.99 -10.66
N GLN A 99 -9.68 -2.61 -9.76
CA GLN A 99 -10.13 -1.23 -9.62
C GLN A 99 -9.01 -0.33 -9.08
N GLY A 100 -8.26 -0.79 -8.06
CA GLY A 100 -7.18 -0.02 -7.46
C GLY A 100 -6.05 0.30 -8.45
N TRP A 101 -5.73 -0.63 -9.34
CA TRP A 101 -4.71 -0.44 -10.38
C TRP A 101 -5.28 -0.25 -11.80
N HIS A 102 -6.57 0.09 -11.94
CA HIS A 102 -7.19 0.21 -13.27
C HIS A 102 -6.44 1.16 -14.20
N HIS A 103 -6.16 2.37 -13.73
CA HIS A 103 -5.43 3.37 -14.51
C HIS A 103 -4.03 2.89 -14.91
N TRP A 104 -3.28 2.37 -13.94
CA TRP A 104 -1.95 1.81 -14.18
C TRP A 104 -1.96 0.64 -15.16
N LEU A 105 -2.92 -0.29 -15.04
CA LEU A 105 -3.07 -1.42 -15.97
C LEU A 105 -3.28 -0.95 -17.41
N ASN A 106 -4.13 0.06 -17.61
CA ASN A 106 -4.37 0.64 -18.92
C ASN A 106 -3.10 1.28 -19.51
N LEU A 107 -2.32 1.99 -18.70
CA LEU A 107 -1.06 2.58 -19.14
C LEU A 107 -0.03 1.50 -19.54
N VAL A 108 0.08 0.42 -18.74
CA VAL A 108 0.96 -0.70 -19.06
C VAL A 108 0.52 -1.40 -20.35
N GLU A 109 -0.76 -1.66 -20.53
CA GLU A 109 -1.31 -2.27 -21.75
C GLU A 109 -1.05 -1.40 -22.98
N ASN A 110 -1.29 -0.10 -22.87
CA ASN A 110 -0.99 0.86 -23.94
C ASN A 110 0.50 0.87 -24.30
N HIS A 111 1.38 0.87 -23.30
CA HIS A 111 2.83 0.79 -23.50
C HIS A 111 3.26 -0.49 -24.24
N LEU A 112 2.54 -1.60 -24.06
CA LEU A 112 2.87 -2.89 -24.68
C LEU A 112 2.32 -3.05 -26.09
N THR A 113 1.16 -2.45 -26.38
CA THR A 113 0.40 -2.66 -27.63
C THR A 113 0.65 -1.57 -28.65
N GLN A 114 1.01 -0.37 -28.22
CA GLN A 114 1.31 0.74 -29.13
C GLN A 114 2.68 0.54 -29.84
N PRO A 115 2.83 1.10 -31.05
CA PRO A 115 4.13 1.11 -31.71
C PRO A 115 5.18 1.80 -30.85
N PRO A 116 6.46 1.41 -30.98
CA PRO A 116 7.54 2.03 -30.20
C PRO A 116 7.52 3.55 -30.35
N LEU A 117 7.63 4.25 -29.23
CA LEU A 117 7.72 5.70 -29.24
C LEU A 117 9.00 6.17 -29.95
N PRO A 118 8.93 7.30 -30.68
CA PRO A 118 10.00 7.70 -31.60
C PRO A 118 11.29 8.17 -30.90
N THR A 119 11.22 8.57 -29.64
CA THR A 119 12.35 9.13 -28.90
C THR A 119 12.50 8.50 -27.51
N THR A 120 13.70 8.51 -26.96
CA THR A 120 13.96 8.07 -25.57
C THR A 120 13.18 8.92 -24.59
N ASP A 121 13.14 10.24 -24.77
CA ASP A 121 12.43 11.16 -23.87
C ASP A 121 10.93 10.86 -23.77
N SER A 122 10.31 10.43 -24.88
CA SER A 122 8.89 10.06 -24.85
C SER A 122 8.64 8.73 -24.14
N ILE A 123 9.59 7.79 -24.21
CA ILE A 123 9.54 6.52 -23.48
C ILE A 123 9.74 6.76 -21.97
N ASP A 124 10.69 7.64 -21.62
CA ASP A 124 10.94 8.01 -20.22
C ASP A 124 9.75 8.73 -19.61
N SER A 125 9.12 9.66 -20.32
CA SER A 125 7.91 10.34 -19.88
C SER A 125 6.77 9.35 -19.61
N GLN A 126 6.58 8.37 -20.49
CA GLN A 126 5.58 7.33 -20.30
C GLN A 126 5.92 6.42 -19.09
N ALA A 127 7.20 6.09 -18.90
CA ALA A 127 7.63 5.31 -17.73
C ALA A 127 7.41 6.06 -16.41
N VAL A 128 7.63 7.38 -16.38
CA VAL A 128 7.30 8.24 -15.22
C VAL A 128 5.82 8.19 -14.91
N GLU A 129 4.95 8.30 -15.94
CA GLU A 129 3.50 8.23 -15.78
C GLU A 129 3.06 6.87 -15.22
N ILE A 130 3.60 5.76 -15.76
CA ILE A 130 3.32 4.40 -15.29
C ILE A 130 3.75 4.21 -13.82
N LEU A 131 4.95 4.67 -13.43
CA LEU A 131 5.44 4.61 -12.05
C LEU A 131 4.55 5.44 -11.12
N SER A 132 4.17 6.64 -11.53
CA SER A 132 3.27 7.51 -10.77
C SER A 132 1.89 6.87 -10.58
N ALA A 133 1.31 6.31 -11.65
CA ALA A 133 0.01 5.64 -11.58
C ALA A 133 0.04 4.39 -10.68
N PHE A 134 1.13 3.62 -10.72
CA PHE A 134 1.31 2.47 -9.82
C PHE A 134 1.28 2.87 -8.35
N SER A 135 1.92 3.99 -8.02
CA SER A 135 2.02 4.50 -6.65
C SER A 135 0.70 5.04 -6.08
N GLN A 136 -0.37 5.14 -6.88
CA GLN A 136 -1.66 5.65 -6.40
C GLN A 136 -2.38 4.64 -5.50
N PHE A 137 -2.21 3.34 -5.72
CA PHE A 137 -2.82 2.29 -4.92
C PHE A 137 -1.77 1.35 -4.34
N CYS A 138 -1.94 0.94 -3.09
CA CYS A 138 -1.05 0.00 -2.42
C CYS A 138 -1.81 -0.95 -1.49
N VAL A 139 -1.36 -2.21 -1.43
CA VAL A 139 -1.82 -3.20 -0.46
C VAL A 139 -0.80 -3.29 0.68
N LEU A 140 -1.22 -2.92 1.89
CA LEU A 140 -0.38 -2.95 3.09
C LEU A 140 -0.77 -4.12 3.97
N CYS A 141 0.17 -5.03 4.22
CA CYS A 141 -0.03 -6.20 5.06
C CYS A 141 0.50 -5.93 6.48
N ALA A 142 -0.28 -6.29 7.48
CA ALA A 142 0.18 -6.26 8.87
C ALA A 142 1.27 -7.32 9.14
N VAL A 143 1.26 -8.43 8.38
CA VAL A 143 2.18 -9.56 8.54
C VAL A 143 2.94 -9.88 7.25
N ARG A 144 4.12 -10.50 7.40
CA ARG A 144 4.94 -10.89 6.25
C ARG A 144 4.54 -12.26 5.68
N GLU A 145 4.17 -13.18 6.54
CA GLU A 145 3.95 -14.59 6.21
C GLU A 145 2.50 -15.01 6.40
N GLY A 146 2.15 -16.20 5.88
CA GLY A 146 0.80 -16.75 5.93
C GLY A 146 -0.10 -16.27 4.80
N ALA A 147 -1.36 -16.74 4.78
CA ALA A 147 -2.32 -16.49 3.71
C ALA A 147 -2.61 -14.98 3.48
N TYR A 148 -2.50 -14.17 4.52
CA TYR A 148 -2.68 -12.71 4.51
C TYR A 148 -1.34 -11.96 4.53
N GLY A 149 -0.25 -12.66 4.30
CA GLY A 149 1.10 -12.12 4.26
C GLY A 149 1.50 -11.66 2.86
N VAL A 150 2.59 -10.90 2.82
CA VAL A 150 3.10 -10.23 1.60
C VAL A 150 3.31 -11.18 0.44
N ALA A 151 4.00 -12.31 0.67
CA ALA A 151 4.35 -13.23 -0.41
C ALA A 151 3.11 -13.86 -1.07
N GLN A 152 2.16 -14.32 -0.25
CA GLN A 152 0.92 -14.93 -0.74
C GLN A 152 0.02 -13.93 -1.43
N LEU A 153 -0.10 -12.71 -0.90
CA LEU A 153 -0.91 -11.66 -1.52
C LEU A 153 -0.30 -11.18 -2.84
N ASN A 154 1.02 -11.03 -2.94
CA ASN A 154 1.64 -10.71 -4.23
C ASN A 154 1.31 -11.75 -5.30
N ALA A 155 1.44 -13.04 -5.00
CA ALA A 155 1.10 -14.11 -5.94
C ALA A 155 -0.39 -14.12 -6.33
N GLN A 156 -1.28 -13.84 -5.38
CA GLN A 156 -2.72 -13.75 -5.64
C GLN A 156 -3.08 -12.53 -6.49
N ILE A 157 -2.43 -11.39 -6.25
CA ILE A 157 -2.64 -10.17 -7.03
C ILE A 157 -2.14 -10.39 -8.47
N GLU A 158 -0.95 -10.94 -8.67
CA GLU A 158 -0.43 -11.28 -10.00
C GLU A 158 -1.45 -12.14 -10.78
N LYS A 159 -1.95 -13.19 -10.14
CA LYS A 159 -2.98 -14.06 -10.73
C LYS A 159 -4.29 -13.32 -11.01
N ALA A 160 -4.77 -12.49 -10.09
CA ALA A 160 -6.01 -11.73 -10.23
C ALA A 160 -5.94 -10.69 -11.36
N LEU A 161 -4.78 -10.08 -11.56
CA LEU A 161 -4.53 -9.12 -12.63
C LEU A 161 -4.22 -9.78 -13.98
N GLY A 162 -4.02 -11.12 -14.00
CA GLY A 162 -3.77 -11.87 -15.23
C GLY A 162 -2.32 -11.86 -15.69
N PHE A 163 -1.37 -11.55 -14.81
CA PHE A 163 0.04 -11.60 -15.13
C PHE A 163 0.56 -13.04 -15.21
N PRO A 164 1.57 -13.30 -16.08
CA PRO A 164 2.14 -14.63 -16.23
C PRO A 164 2.99 -15.01 -15.02
N SER A 165 3.06 -16.32 -14.73
CA SER A 165 3.91 -16.87 -13.65
C SER A 165 5.40 -16.92 -14.02
N SER A 166 5.91 -15.99 -14.84
CA SER A 166 7.31 -15.92 -15.25
C SER A 166 8.10 -15.01 -14.31
N ALA A 167 9.41 -15.26 -14.19
CA ALA A 167 10.29 -14.46 -13.33
C ALA A 167 10.31 -12.97 -13.75
N TRP A 168 10.26 -12.69 -15.06
CA TRP A 168 10.23 -11.34 -15.61
C TRP A 168 9.16 -11.22 -16.69
N TYR A 169 8.25 -10.25 -16.50
CA TYR A 169 7.18 -9.92 -17.42
C TYR A 169 6.97 -8.40 -17.44
N ALA A 170 6.44 -7.89 -18.52
CA ALA A 170 6.12 -6.48 -18.62
C ALA A 170 4.93 -6.13 -17.70
N GLY A 171 5.05 -5.05 -16.97
CA GLY A 171 4.14 -4.66 -15.89
C GLY A 171 4.55 -5.19 -14.50
N ARG A 172 5.59 -6.04 -14.35
CA ARG A 172 6.01 -6.51 -13.04
C ARG A 172 6.56 -5.35 -12.20
N PRO A 173 5.92 -4.99 -11.08
CA PRO A 173 6.50 -4.07 -10.13
C PRO A 173 7.48 -4.81 -9.22
N VAL A 174 8.63 -4.22 -8.98
CA VAL A 174 9.66 -4.79 -8.11
C VAL A 174 10.13 -3.76 -7.11
N MET A 175 10.48 -4.22 -5.91
CA MET A 175 11.09 -3.40 -4.87
C MET A 175 12.49 -3.92 -4.57
N VAL A 176 13.45 -3.01 -4.51
CA VAL A 176 14.82 -3.29 -4.09
C VAL A 176 14.84 -3.67 -2.61
N THR A 177 15.48 -4.79 -2.27
CA THR A 177 15.52 -5.32 -0.89
C THR A 177 16.82 -5.03 -0.16
N ARG A 178 17.84 -4.55 -0.86
CA ARG A 178 19.16 -4.14 -0.32
C ARG A 178 19.75 -3.06 -1.20
N ASN A 179 20.56 -2.18 -0.62
CA ASN A 179 21.25 -1.14 -1.39
C ASN A 179 22.18 -1.77 -2.43
N ASP A 180 22.15 -1.23 -3.64
CA ASP A 180 23.07 -1.52 -4.72
C ASP A 180 23.68 -0.21 -5.23
N TYR A 181 24.85 0.13 -4.69
CA TYR A 181 25.52 1.38 -5.01
C TYR A 181 26.06 1.42 -6.46
N ALA A 182 26.33 0.26 -7.07
CA ALA A 182 26.77 0.20 -8.46
C ALA A 182 25.65 0.51 -9.46
N LEU A 183 24.41 0.24 -9.07
CA LEU A 183 23.20 0.59 -9.81
C LEU A 183 22.55 1.88 -9.30
N GLU A 184 23.11 2.48 -8.24
CA GLU A 184 22.54 3.63 -7.53
C GLU A 184 21.08 3.38 -7.10
N LEU A 185 20.80 2.17 -6.61
CA LEU A 185 19.51 1.76 -6.07
C LEU A 185 19.58 1.61 -4.56
N MET A 186 18.55 2.11 -3.90
CA MET A 186 18.42 2.02 -2.45
C MET A 186 17.35 1.00 -2.06
N ASN A 187 17.51 0.39 -0.89
CA ASN A 187 16.49 -0.47 -0.32
C ASN A 187 15.15 0.29 -0.20
N GLY A 188 14.10 -0.28 -0.79
CA GLY A 188 12.78 0.34 -0.87
C GLY A 188 12.46 1.01 -2.21
N ASP A 189 13.45 1.22 -3.10
CA ASP A 189 13.18 1.75 -4.43
C ASP A 189 12.25 0.81 -5.20
N ILE A 190 11.24 1.39 -5.85
CA ILE A 190 10.27 0.66 -6.65
C ILE A 190 10.53 0.93 -8.13
N GLY A 191 10.59 -0.14 -8.90
CA GLY A 191 10.69 -0.09 -10.36
C GLY A 191 9.63 -0.96 -11.01
N ILE A 192 9.35 -0.68 -12.29
CA ILE A 192 8.40 -1.46 -13.08
C ILE A 192 9.10 -2.01 -14.32
N CYS A 193 8.93 -3.30 -14.57
CA CYS A 193 9.47 -3.96 -15.76
C CYS A 193 8.64 -3.57 -16.98
N LEU A 194 9.26 -2.92 -17.96
CA LEU A 194 8.62 -2.39 -19.17
C LEU A 194 9.45 -2.73 -20.40
N LYS A 195 8.94 -2.49 -21.61
CA LYS A 195 9.74 -2.42 -22.82
C LYS A 195 10.54 -1.13 -22.81
N GLY A 196 11.87 -1.23 -22.66
CA GLY A 196 12.75 -0.06 -22.70
C GLY A 196 12.97 0.48 -24.12
N PRO A 197 13.84 1.51 -24.27
CA PRO A 197 14.07 2.20 -25.55
C PRO A 197 14.47 1.30 -26.75
N ASN A 198 14.99 0.12 -26.47
CA ASN A 198 15.38 -0.86 -27.51
C ASN A 198 14.35 -2.00 -27.70
N GLY A 199 13.15 -1.86 -27.17
CA GLY A 199 12.06 -2.85 -27.22
C GLY A 199 12.27 -4.10 -26.34
N LYS A 200 13.40 -4.21 -25.65
CA LYS A 200 13.69 -5.32 -24.72
C LYS A 200 13.21 -4.97 -23.32
N LEU A 201 12.87 -6.01 -22.54
CA LEU A 201 12.49 -5.81 -21.13
C LEU A 201 13.63 -5.12 -20.35
N ARG A 202 13.26 -4.08 -19.64
CA ARG A 202 14.08 -3.31 -18.71
C ARG A 202 13.21 -2.97 -17.50
N VAL A 203 13.84 -2.73 -16.37
CA VAL A 203 13.14 -2.19 -15.20
C VAL A 203 13.40 -0.69 -15.14
N ALA A 204 12.33 0.09 -15.18
CA ALA A 204 12.35 1.52 -15.04
C ALA A 204 12.30 1.88 -13.55
N PHE A 205 13.30 2.60 -13.06
CA PHE A 205 13.31 3.23 -11.73
C PHE A 205 13.35 4.74 -11.89
N SER A 206 12.67 5.47 -11.01
CA SER A 206 12.85 6.92 -10.93
C SER A 206 14.26 7.23 -10.43
N ASP A 207 14.92 8.21 -11.04
CA ASP A 207 16.17 8.74 -10.54
C ASP A 207 15.96 9.98 -9.64
N SER A 208 17.02 10.44 -9.00
CA SER A 208 16.97 11.61 -8.10
C SER A 208 16.75 12.95 -8.83
N ALA A 209 16.92 13.00 -10.14
CA ALA A 209 16.70 14.17 -10.98
C ALA A 209 15.28 14.19 -11.59
N GLY A 210 14.45 13.18 -11.30
CA GLY A 210 13.10 13.04 -11.85
C GLY A 210 13.06 12.38 -13.23
N GLY A 211 14.18 11.81 -13.69
CA GLY A 211 14.28 11.00 -14.90
C GLY A 211 14.07 9.50 -14.64
N ILE A 212 14.38 8.70 -15.64
CA ILE A 212 14.26 7.24 -15.61
C ILE A 212 15.61 6.56 -15.78
N ARG A 213 15.89 5.66 -14.85
CA ARG A 213 17.00 4.73 -14.94
C ARG A 213 16.52 3.37 -15.41
N TRP A 214 16.99 2.93 -16.59
CA TRP A 214 16.63 1.66 -17.19
C TRP A 214 17.67 0.57 -16.87
N ILE A 215 17.28 -0.43 -16.09
CA ILE A 215 18.16 -1.52 -15.65
C ILE A 215 17.75 -2.84 -16.31
N VAL A 216 18.75 -3.60 -16.76
CA VAL A 216 18.53 -4.96 -17.29
C VAL A 216 18.08 -5.87 -16.15
N PRO A 217 17.00 -6.66 -16.33
CA PRO A 217 16.53 -7.58 -15.29
C PRO A 217 17.61 -8.51 -14.71
N SER A 218 18.55 -8.98 -15.55
CA SER A 218 19.64 -9.87 -15.13
C SER A 218 20.70 -9.20 -14.22
N ARG A 219 20.64 -7.89 -14.02
CA ARG A 219 21.52 -7.17 -13.07
C ARG A 219 20.85 -6.93 -11.72
N LEU A 220 19.58 -7.33 -11.55
CA LEU A 220 18.79 -7.08 -10.34
C LEU A 220 18.73 -8.37 -9.49
N ASP A 221 19.68 -8.55 -8.59
CA ASP A 221 19.76 -9.74 -7.72
C ASP A 221 18.97 -9.60 -6.41
N GLY A 222 18.69 -8.37 -5.98
CA GLY A 222 18.06 -8.08 -4.70
C GLY A 222 16.71 -7.40 -4.86
N VAL A 223 15.77 -8.01 -5.59
CA VAL A 223 14.42 -7.44 -5.77
C VAL A 223 13.32 -8.47 -5.51
N GLU A 224 12.16 -8.00 -5.07
CA GLU A 224 10.96 -8.81 -4.90
C GLU A 224 9.75 -8.14 -5.57
N THR A 225 8.75 -8.94 -5.99
CA THR A 225 7.47 -8.38 -6.50
C THR A 225 6.76 -7.58 -5.41
N VAL A 226 6.20 -6.41 -5.77
CA VAL A 226 5.69 -5.43 -4.78
C VAL A 226 4.31 -4.86 -5.11
N PHE A 227 3.33 -5.68 -5.38
CA PHE A 227 1.92 -5.24 -5.32
C PHE A 227 1.47 -5.05 -3.87
N ALA A 228 1.98 -5.89 -2.98
CA ALA A 228 1.76 -5.80 -1.54
C ALA A 228 3.09 -5.70 -0.80
N MET A 229 3.12 -4.90 0.27
CA MET A 229 4.27 -4.76 1.16
C MET A 229 3.82 -4.72 2.63
N THR A 230 4.76 -4.87 3.57
CA THR A 230 4.41 -4.69 4.99
C THR A 230 4.21 -3.21 5.33
N VAL A 231 3.35 -2.94 6.33
CA VAL A 231 3.18 -1.59 6.89
C VAL A 231 4.53 -0.97 7.26
N HIS A 232 5.48 -1.74 7.78
CA HIS A 232 6.82 -1.23 8.14
C HIS A 232 7.62 -0.77 6.91
N LYS A 233 7.57 -1.50 5.80
CA LYS A 233 8.28 -1.13 4.57
C LYS A 233 7.68 0.10 3.88
N SER A 234 6.41 0.44 4.16
CA SER A 234 5.76 1.63 3.62
C SER A 234 6.09 2.92 4.37
N GLN A 235 6.93 2.85 5.42
CA GLN A 235 7.32 4.05 6.18
C GLN A 235 8.04 5.04 5.27
N GLY A 236 7.61 6.31 5.34
CA GLY A 236 8.10 7.37 4.46
C GLY A 236 7.32 7.51 3.15
N SER A 237 6.55 6.49 2.74
CA SER A 237 5.71 6.53 1.54
C SER A 237 4.25 6.86 1.88
N GLU A 238 3.51 7.38 0.90
CA GLU A 238 2.09 7.66 0.98
C GLU A 238 1.43 7.30 -0.35
N PHE A 239 0.17 6.87 -0.28
CA PHE A 239 -0.59 6.41 -1.43
C PHE A 239 -1.96 7.08 -1.43
N GLN A 240 -2.53 7.33 -2.59
CA GLN A 240 -3.88 7.90 -2.65
C GLN A 240 -4.91 6.95 -2.04
N HIS A 241 -4.83 5.66 -2.38
CA HIS A 241 -5.68 4.64 -1.80
C HIS A 241 -4.84 3.52 -1.20
N VAL A 242 -5.15 3.14 0.03
CA VAL A 242 -4.54 2.00 0.75
C VAL A 242 -5.59 0.92 1.01
N LEU A 243 -5.28 -0.33 0.67
CA LEU A 243 -5.95 -1.51 1.20
C LEU A 243 -5.11 -2.05 2.37
N LEU A 244 -5.54 -1.81 3.60
CA LEU A 244 -4.88 -2.31 4.81
C LEU A 244 -5.41 -3.70 5.16
N VAL A 245 -4.52 -4.69 5.15
CA VAL A 245 -4.85 -6.11 5.35
C VAL A 245 -4.47 -6.56 6.76
N ILE A 246 -5.49 -6.98 7.52
CA ILE A 246 -5.36 -7.52 8.86
C ILE A 246 -5.66 -9.01 8.83
N PRO A 247 -4.77 -9.90 9.29
CA PRO A 247 -5.04 -11.34 9.33
C PRO A 247 -6.14 -11.68 10.32
N PRO A 248 -6.88 -12.79 10.11
CA PRO A 248 -7.92 -13.22 11.05
C PRO A 248 -7.38 -13.85 12.34
N GLN A 249 -6.07 -14.12 12.39
CA GLN A 249 -5.39 -14.61 13.59
C GLN A 249 -4.72 -13.46 14.32
N ASP A 250 -4.93 -13.39 15.62
CA ASP A 250 -4.20 -12.44 16.46
C ASP A 250 -2.71 -12.78 16.52
N SER A 251 -1.87 -11.77 16.59
CA SER A 251 -0.43 -11.92 16.71
C SER A 251 0.17 -10.73 17.47
N ALA A 252 1.35 -10.95 18.08
CA ALA A 252 2.05 -9.90 18.82
C ALA A 252 2.48 -8.69 17.97
N VAL A 253 2.54 -8.86 16.64
CA VAL A 253 2.86 -7.77 15.70
C VAL A 253 1.68 -6.81 15.55
N LEU A 254 0.44 -7.29 15.72
CA LEU A 254 -0.75 -6.47 15.63
C LEU A 254 -0.84 -5.54 16.83
N SER A 255 -0.44 -4.32 16.66
CA SER A 255 -0.45 -3.28 17.68
C SER A 255 -1.09 -2.00 17.17
N ARG A 256 -1.47 -1.17 18.10
CA ARG A 256 -1.99 0.17 17.85
C ARG A 256 -1.06 1.00 16.95
N GLU A 257 0.24 0.94 17.20
CA GLU A 257 1.25 1.67 16.44
C GLU A 257 1.32 1.18 15.00
N LEU A 258 1.21 -0.14 14.79
CA LEU A 258 1.16 -0.72 13.45
C LEU A 258 -0.09 -0.25 12.70
N ILE A 259 -1.27 -0.36 13.36
CA ILE A 259 -2.54 0.07 12.76
C ILE A 259 -2.48 1.55 12.42
N TYR A 260 -2.08 2.41 13.36
CA TYR A 260 -1.94 3.84 13.12
C TYR A 260 -1.02 4.15 11.93
N THR A 261 0.14 3.47 11.86
CA THR A 261 1.07 3.63 10.75
C THR A 261 0.41 3.26 9.41
N GLY A 262 -0.31 2.14 9.36
CA GLY A 262 -1.01 1.70 8.14
C GLY A 262 -2.11 2.66 7.72
N LEU A 263 -2.95 3.12 8.65
CA LEU A 263 -4.02 4.09 8.38
C LEU A 263 -3.47 5.39 7.77
N THR A 264 -2.37 5.89 8.34
CA THR A 264 -1.77 7.18 7.94
C THR A 264 -0.95 7.11 6.65
N ARG A 265 -0.86 5.95 5.98
CA ARG A 265 -0.29 5.85 4.63
C ARG A 265 -1.28 6.26 3.54
N ALA A 266 -2.57 6.23 3.82
CA ALA A 266 -3.61 6.67 2.89
C ALA A 266 -3.73 8.19 2.88
N ARG A 267 -3.81 8.79 1.68
CA ARG A 267 -4.06 10.23 1.50
C ARG A 267 -5.55 10.54 1.35
N GLU A 268 -6.26 9.75 0.53
CA GLU A 268 -7.64 10.00 0.14
C GLU A 268 -8.58 8.87 0.53
N ASN A 269 -8.21 7.63 0.23
CA ASN A 269 -9.06 6.49 0.42
C ASN A 269 -8.36 5.40 1.23
N LEU A 270 -9.08 4.80 2.15
CA LEU A 270 -8.62 3.70 2.97
C LEU A 270 -9.68 2.59 2.95
N THR A 271 -9.28 1.38 2.57
CA THR A 271 -10.10 0.19 2.75
C THR A 271 -9.44 -0.70 3.80
N ILE A 272 -10.14 -1.02 4.87
CA ILE A 272 -9.64 -1.91 5.93
C ILE A 272 -10.22 -3.30 5.68
N TRP A 273 -9.37 -4.23 5.27
CA TRP A 273 -9.76 -5.63 5.15
C TRP A 273 -9.41 -6.38 6.42
N ALA A 274 -10.43 -6.66 7.21
CA ALA A 274 -10.34 -7.43 8.45
C ALA A 274 -11.39 -8.54 8.43
N PRO A 275 -11.04 -9.79 8.02
CA PRO A 275 -11.98 -10.92 8.02
C PRO A 275 -12.64 -11.16 9.37
N LYS A 276 -11.89 -10.89 10.45
CA LYS A 276 -12.37 -10.92 11.83
C LYS A 276 -12.20 -9.53 12.45
N PRO A 277 -13.28 -8.72 12.51
CA PRO A 277 -13.23 -7.38 13.05
C PRO A 277 -12.68 -7.29 14.47
N GLU A 278 -12.96 -8.28 15.30
CA GLU A 278 -12.48 -8.35 16.67
C GLU A 278 -10.95 -8.31 16.77
N VAL A 279 -10.23 -8.95 15.83
CA VAL A 279 -8.75 -8.94 15.80
C VAL A 279 -8.24 -7.53 15.52
N PHE A 280 -8.85 -6.82 14.57
CA PHE A 280 -8.51 -5.42 14.27
C PHE A 280 -8.81 -4.49 15.45
N ILE A 281 -9.99 -4.62 16.07
CA ILE A 281 -10.40 -3.81 17.21
C ILE A 281 -9.46 -4.05 18.40
N HIS A 282 -9.11 -5.30 18.68
CA HIS A 282 -8.10 -5.62 19.71
C HIS A 282 -6.74 -5.03 19.40
N ALA A 283 -6.28 -5.08 18.15
CA ALA A 283 -5.01 -4.48 17.73
C ALA A 283 -4.98 -2.97 17.95
N CYS A 284 -6.09 -2.25 17.70
CA CYS A 284 -6.23 -0.81 17.97
C CYS A 284 -6.06 -0.46 19.46
N ASN A 285 -6.32 -1.41 20.37
CA ASN A 285 -6.23 -1.20 21.81
C ASN A 285 -4.89 -1.70 22.40
N ARG A 286 -4.13 -2.51 21.65
CA ARG A 286 -2.86 -3.10 22.14
C ARG A 286 -1.71 -2.12 21.95
N ARG A 287 -1.14 -1.63 23.06
CA ARG A 287 0.11 -0.87 23.05
C ARG A 287 1.31 -1.81 23.03
N VAL A 288 2.36 -1.47 22.30
CA VAL A 288 3.66 -2.14 22.45
C VAL A 288 4.27 -1.68 23.75
N LEU A 289 4.34 -2.57 24.74
CA LEU A 289 5.12 -2.34 25.95
C LEU A 289 6.61 -2.36 25.55
N ARG A 290 7.21 -1.19 25.43
CA ARG A 290 8.66 -1.08 25.31
C ARG A 290 9.23 -1.35 26.69
N SER A 291 9.85 -2.50 26.89
CA SER A 291 10.77 -2.69 28.01
C SER A 291 11.98 -1.79 27.75
N GLY A 292 11.89 -0.53 28.15
CA GLY A 292 13.02 0.39 28.20
C GLY A 292 13.98 -0.16 29.22
N GLY A 293 15.06 -0.79 28.77
CA GLY A 293 16.16 -1.24 29.63
C GLY A 293 16.99 -0.07 30.12
N LEU A 294 16.38 0.84 30.86
CA LEU A 294 17.03 1.77 31.78
C LEU A 294 16.49 1.40 33.15
N GLY A 295 16.99 0.27 33.68
CA GLY A 295 16.97 0.01 35.10
C GLY A 295 17.81 1.10 35.77
N ALA A 296 17.20 1.84 36.67
CA ALA A 296 17.89 2.71 37.57
C ALA A 296 18.93 1.89 38.32
N GLY A 297 20.21 2.22 38.14
CA GLY A 297 21.29 1.91 39.04
C GLY A 297 21.53 3.12 39.94
#